data_74c82672b949b1d4ef409eef3a0d335a
#
_entry.id   74c82672b949b1d4ef409eef3a0d335a
#
_cell.length_a   1.000
_cell.length_b   1.000
_cell.length_c   1.000
_cell.angle_alpha   90.00
_cell.angle_beta   90.00
_cell.angle_gamma   90.00
#
_symmetry.space_group_name_H-M   'P 1'
#
loop_
_entity.id
_entity.type
_entity.pdbx_description
1 polymer ?
#
loop_
_entity_poly.entity_id
_entity_poly.type
_entity_poly.pdbx_seq_one_letter_code
_entity_poly.pdbx_strand_id
1 'polypeptide(L)'
;VLLLFALSTAAIVAGCGKAQSGDGAGQTAKEQTLDEKVDAIVDSMMTTEKVGQMVMIGVQGTDVTDDSLYMLHQYHMGGVILFDRNMESADQTKKLIADLQAKADQKVPLFIGVDEEGGQVVRGKSFLTPPPSEQEIGRSGEVTRAEESARQTAEKLKKLGFNVNFAPVADVGEYARSFSADPEQAAKFVEAAAQGYEQQHMMYALKHFPGIGRGTVDSHEDISSITATKAELLKRDIVPFQKVIDERQSEDYFVLVSHLRYPALDGENPASLSKAIQTDFLRGELGYRGLIITDDVEMGALAKHYSFRELGVKAVEAGSDIVLVCHEYPHETDVYLGLLDAVEDGTIPMERVDESVRRIVKAKLLHAQS
;
A
#
# COMPACT_ATOMS: atom_id res chain seq x y z
N VAL A 1 3.29 64.34 2.85
CA VAL A 1 2.11 65.20 3.03
C VAL A 1 1.10 64.38 3.82
N LEU A 2 0.89 64.79 5.10
CA LEU A 2 -0.14 64.33 6.03
C LEU A 2 -1.53 64.83 5.60
N LEU A 3 -2.58 64.05 5.99
CA LEU A 3 -3.89 64.50 6.47
C LEU A 3 -4.72 63.24 6.74
N LEU A 4 -5.08 62.82 7.89
CA LEU A 4 -5.80 63.19 9.13
C LEU A 4 -7.31 63.52 8.93
N PHE A 5 -8.13 62.75 9.68
CA PHE A 5 -9.47 62.99 10.24
C PHE A 5 -10.69 62.81 9.32
N ALA A 6 -11.74 62.10 9.74
CA ALA A 6 -12.61 62.44 10.87
C ALA A 6 -13.53 61.27 11.31
N LEU A 7 -13.69 61.18 12.64
CA LEU A 7 -14.80 60.53 13.31
C LEU A 7 -16.10 61.34 13.11
N SER A 8 -17.25 60.63 12.97
CA SER A 8 -18.55 61.23 13.26
C SER A 8 -19.44 60.19 13.97
N THR A 9 -19.74 60.52 15.22
CA THR A 9 -20.76 59.94 16.05
C THR A 9 -22.12 60.52 15.73
N ALA A 10 -23.17 59.70 15.61
CA ALA A 10 -24.57 60.16 15.80
C ALA A 10 -25.47 58.95 16.18
N ALA A 11 -25.86 58.99 17.38
CA ALA A 11 -27.15 59.15 18.04
C ALA A 11 -28.21 58.04 17.82
N ILE A 12 -28.58 57.48 18.95
CA ILE A 12 -29.61 56.52 19.26
C ILE A 12 -31.01 57.11 18.93
N VAL A 13 -31.84 56.33 18.23
CA VAL A 13 -33.31 56.46 18.31
C VAL A 13 -33.90 55.09 18.64
N ALA A 14 -34.51 54.99 19.80
CA ALA A 14 -35.28 53.85 20.28
C ALA A 14 -36.62 53.80 19.53
N GLY A 15 -36.85 52.68 18.80
CA GLY A 15 -38.11 52.32 18.20
C GLY A 15 -38.51 50.93 18.67
N CYS A 16 -39.55 50.86 19.54
CA CYS A 16 -40.21 49.60 19.89
C CYS A 16 -40.94 49.00 18.68
N GLY A 17 -40.45 47.89 18.16
CA GLY A 17 -41.11 47.07 17.17
C GLY A 17 -41.06 45.59 17.58
N LYS A 18 -42.25 44.97 17.64
CA LYS A 18 -42.49 43.60 18.10
C LYS A 18 -41.53 42.59 17.43
N ALA A 19 -40.90 41.77 18.24
CA ALA A 19 -40.16 40.59 17.83
C ALA A 19 -41.12 39.56 17.22
N GLN A 20 -40.91 39.27 15.93
CA GLN A 20 -41.39 38.05 15.30
C GLN A 20 -40.22 37.05 15.37
N SER A 21 -40.39 36.00 16.19
CA SER A 21 -39.50 34.86 16.29
C SER A 21 -39.54 34.11 14.96
N GLY A 22 -38.54 34.36 14.12
CA GLY A 22 -38.20 33.49 13.00
C GLY A 22 -37.21 32.46 13.48
N ASP A 23 -37.66 31.21 13.69
CA ASP A 23 -36.80 30.06 13.82
C ASP A 23 -36.01 29.84 12.53
N GLY A 24 -34.86 30.50 12.44
CA GLY A 24 -33.81 30.14 11.51
C GLY A 24 -32.99 29.01 12.12
N ALA A 25 -33.49 27.78 12.06
CA ALA A 25 -32.65 26.61 12.31
C ALA A 25 -31.52 26.62 11.30
N GLY A 26 -30.36 27.12 11.71
CA GLY A 26 -29.09 26.87 11.02
C GLY A 26 -28.88 25.35 10.98
N GLN A 27 -29.18 24.74 9.84
CA GLN A 27 -28.71 23.40 9.55
C GLN A 27 -27.20 23.49 9.52
N THR A 28 -26.54 23.15 10.62
CA THR A 28 -25.15 22.74 10.61
C THR A 28 -25.07 21.54 9.68
N ALA A 29 -24.43 21.71 8.53
CA ALA A 29 -24.17 20.61 7.62
C ALA A 29 -23.51 19.50 8.45
N LYS A 30 -24.13 18.33 8.52
CA LYS A 30 -23.59 17.16 9.22
C LYS A 30 -22.26 16.83 8.55
N GLU A 31 -21.18 16.81 9.32
CA GLU A 31 -19.87 16.42 8.80
C GLU A 31 -19.95 14.98 8.29
N GLN A 32 -19.52 14.76 7.04
CA GLN A 32 -19.51 13.43 6.43
C GLN A 32 -18.57 12.50 7.19
N THR A 33 -19.00 11.27 7.43
CA THR A 33 -18.14 10.22 7.94
C THR A 33 -17.07 9.85 6.90
N LEU A 34 -16.01 9.17 7.33
CA LEU A 34 -14.96 8.68 6.41
C LEU A 34 -15.56 7.79 5.32
N ASP A 35 -16.43 6.83 5.69
CA ASP A 35 -17.04 5.92 4.73
C ASP A 35 -17.97 6.67 3.74
N GLU A 36 -18.75 7.67 4.18
CA GLU A 36 -19.54 8.54 3.28
C GLU A 36 -18.63 9.32 2.30
N LYS A 37 -17.44 9.78 2.73
CA LYS A 37 -16.47 10.43 1.85
C LYS A 37 -15.88 9.43 0.83
N VAL A 38 -15.52 8.23 1.28
CA VAL A 38 -15.02 7.15 0.42
C VAL A 38 -16.03 6.81 -0.65
N ASP A 39 -17.29 6.55 -0.28
CA ASP A 39 -18.36 6.22 -1.22
C ASP A 39 -18.57 7.33 -2.25
N ALA A 40 -18.63 8.60 -1.81
CA ALA A 40 -18.80 9.74 -2.72
C ALA A 40 -17.66 9.86 -3.74
N ILE A 41 -16.40 9.59 -3.33
CA ILE A 41 -15.24 9.61 -4.23
C ILE A 41 -15.35 8.45 -5.22
N VAL A 42 -15.59 7.22 -4.74
CA VAL A 42 -15.66 6.01 -5.59
C VAL A 42 -16.81 6.13 -6.60
N ASP A 43 -17.98 6.60 -6.18
CA ASP A 43 -19.13 6.81 -7.05
C ASP A 43 -18.87 7.88 -8.14
N SER A 44 -17.96 8.83 -7.88
CA SER A 44 -17.56 9.86 -8.84
C SER A 44 -16.53 9.38 -9.86
N MET A 45 -15.89 8.23 -9.64
CA MET A 45 -14.84 7.69 -10.52
C MET A 45 -15.41 6.98 -11.75
N MET A 46 -14.78 7.22 -12.90
CA MET A 46 -15.02 6.43 -14.11
C MET A 46 -14.41 5.03 -13.95
N THR A 47 -14.88 4.06 -14.74
CA THR A 47 -14.30 2.69 -14.75
C THR A 47 -12.79 2.71 -14.98
N THR A 48 -12.31 3.54 -15.92
CA THR A 48 -10.90 3.72 -16.21
C THR A 48 -10.09 4.23 -15.02
N GLU A 49 -10.65 5.18 -14.25
CA GLU A 49 -10.04 5.67 -13.02
C GLU A 49 -9.99 4.59 -11.93
N LYS A 50 -11.09 3.84 -11.74
CA LYS A 50 -11.18 2.74 -10.77
C LYS A 50 -10.15 1.65 -11.06
N VAL A 51 -10.06 1.21 -12.31
CA VAL A 51 -9.06 0.21 -12.73
C VAL A 51 -7.64 0.72 -12.51
N GLY A 52 -7.36 1.97 -12.82
CA GLY A 52 -6.04 2.58 -12.59
C GLY A 52 -5.64 2.59 -11.12
N GLN A 53 -6.60 2.82 -10.20
CA GLN A 53 -6.32 2.76 -8.76
C GLN A 53 -5.86 1.37 -8.29
N MET A 54 -6.19 0.32 -9.02
CA MET A 54 -5.81 -1.07 -8.72
C MET A 54 -4.43 -1.46 -9.25
N VAL A 55 -3.67 -0.53 -9.84
CA VAL A 55 -2.33 -0.79 -10.37
C VAL A 55 -1.32 0.17 -9.72
N MET A 56 -0.22 -0.39 -9.20
CA MET A 56 0.92 0.36 -8.68
C MET A 56 2.14 0.08 -9.56
N ILE A 57 2.80 1.12 -10.03
CA ILE A 57 3.84 1.05 -11.06
C ILE A 57 5.21 1.52 -10.59
N GLY A 58 6.27 1.11 -11.29
CA GLY A 58 7.56 1.78 -11.21
C GLY A 58 7.64 2.98 -12.16
N VAL A 59 8.65 3.81 -11.98
CA VAL A 59 8.95 4.90 -12.93
C VAL A 59 10.43 4.87 -13.31
N GLN A 60 10.74 5.49 -14.46
CA GLN A 60 12.10 5.60 -14.93
C GLN A 60 12.68 6.99 -14.62
N GLY A 61 14.00 7.01 -14.34
CA GLY A 61 14.74 8.25 -14.12
C GLY A 61 14.55 8.84 -12.72
N THR A 62 15.16 10.01 -12.53
CA THR A 62 15.25 10.73 -11.24
C THR A 62 14.38 11.98 -11.18
N ASP A 63 13.68 12.29 -12.28
CA ASP A 63 12.69 13.35 -12.44
C ASP A 63 11.41 12.81 -13.07
N VAL A 64 10.31 13.56 -12.94
CA VAL A 64 9.06 13.26 -13.64
C VAL A 64 9.25 13.44 -15.14
N THR A 65 9.01 12.38 -15.90
CA THR A 65 9.12 12.33 -17.37
C THR A 65 7.76 12.41 -18.05
N ASP A 66 7.74 12.68 -19.36
CA ASP A 66 6.50 12.66 -20.15
C ASP A 66 5.85 11.26 -20.12
N ASP A 67 6.65 10.19 -20.13
CA ASP A 67 6.15 8.82 -20.05
C ASP A 67 5.50 8.55 -18.68
N SER A 68 6.14 8.95 -17.56
CA SER A 68 5.53 8.79 -16.23
C SER A 68 4.23 9.60 -16.09
N LEU A 69 4.18 10.82 -16.65
CA LEU A 69 2.94 11.61 -16.68
C LEU A 69 1.86 10.95 -17.55
N TYR A 70 2.25 10.37 -18.69
CA TYR A 70 1.32 9.65 -19.54
C TYR A 70 0.67 8.48 -18.77
N MET A 71 1.46 7.69 -18.04
CA MET A 71 0.94 6.60 -17.21
C MET A 71 -0.05 7.10 -16.15
N LEU A 72 0.27 8.19 -15.47
CA LEU A 72 -0.57 8.77 -14.42
C LEU A 72 -1.85 9.40 -14.97
N HIS A 73 -1.80 10.08 -16.12
CA HIS A 73 -2.95 10.79 -16.68
C HIS A 73 -3.84 9.90 -17.53
N GLN A 74 -3.25 9.04 -18.38
CA GLN A 74 -4.00 8.20 -19.30
C GLN A 74 -4.62 6.98 -18.60
N TYR A 75 -3.88 6.40 -17.66
CA TYR A 75 -4.29 5.16 -17.00
C TYR A 75 -4.66 5.36 -15.52
N HIS A 76 -4.49 6.56 -14.96
CA HIS A 76 -4.87 6.88 -13.58
C HIS A 76 -4.25 5.95 -12.53
N MET A 77 -2.99 5.54 -12.75
CA MET A 77 -2.29 4.59 -11.89
C MET A 77 -2.36 4.99 -10.41
N GLY A 78 -2.70 4.04 -9.54
CA GLY A 78 -3.02 4.30 -8.13
C GLY A 78 -1.81 4.57 -7.25
N GLY A 79 -0.61 4.18 -7.67
CA GLY A 79 0.60 4.39 -6.88
C GLY A 79 1.87 4.23 -7.69
N VAL A 80 2.97 4.68 -7.09
CA VAL A 80 4.32 4.57 -7.64
C VAL A 80 5.24 3.97 -6.59
N ILE A 81 6.03 2.95 -6.97
CA ILE A 81 7.14 2.44 -6.17
C ILE A 81 8.46 3.00 -6.72
N LEU A 82 9.33 3.48 -5.83
CA LEU A 82 10.65 3.99 -6.18
C LEU A 82 11.75 3.01 -5.77
N PHE A 83 12.76 2.92 -6.64
CA PHE A 83 13.95 2.11 -6.44
C PHE A 83 15.19 3.00 -6.35
N ASP A 84 16.35 2.40 -6.05
CA ASP A 84 17.64 3.09 -6.02
C ASP A 84 17.95 3.83 -7.33
N ARG A 85 17.49 3.33 -8.49
CA ARG A 85 17.60 4.02 -9.80
C ARG A 85 16.89 5.38 -9.87
N ASN A 86 15.96 5.63 -8.96
CA ASN A 86 15.17 6.87 -8.91
C ASN A 86 15.70 7.86 -7.87
N MET A 87 16.67 7.47 -7.03
CA MET A 87 17.04 8.20 -5.82
C MET A 87 18.53 8.50 -5.76
N GLU A 88 18.93 9.74 -6.02
CA GLU A 88 20.32 10.20 -5.98
C GLU A 88 20.67 10.94 -4.68
N SER A 89 19.74 11.74 -4.17
CA SER A 89 19.88 12.52 -2.95
C SER A 89 18.53 12.77 -2.28
N ALA A 90 18.56 13.16 -1.01
CA ALA A 90 17.33 13.47 -0.27
C ALA A 90 16.49 14.58 -0.93
N ASP A 91 17.14 15.66 -1.37
CA ASP A 91 16.43 16.80 -2.00
C ASP A 91 15.84 16.43 -3.36
N GLN A 92 16.60 15.68 -4.18
CA GLN A 92 16.11 15.20 -5.47
C GLN A 92 14.94 14.22 -5.27
N THR A 93 15.05 13.25 -4.38
CA THR A 93 13.99 12.28 -4.10
C THR A 93 12.72 12.96 -3.59
N LYS A 94 12.87 13.91 -2.66
CA LYS A 94 11.74 14.71 -2.15
C LYS A 94 11.06 15.49 -3.26
N LYS A 95 11.85 16.10 -4.16
CA LYS A 95 11.32 16.84 -5.32
C LYS A 95 10.57 15.91 -6.27
N LEU A 96 11.13 14.76 -6.60
CA LEU A 96 10.50 13.76 -7.47
C LEU A 96 9.13 13.34 -6.92
N ILE A 97 9.07 12.99 -5.63
CA ILE A 97 7.82 12.58 -4.97
C ILE A 97 6.78 13.71 -4.96
N ALA A 98 7.21 14.94 -4.61
CA ALA A 98 6.31 16.09 -4.61
C ALA A 98 5.77 16.40 -6.02
N ASP A 99 6.61 16.30 -7.04
CA ASP A 99 6.22 16.51 -8.44
C ASP A 99 5.26 15.39 -8.93
N LEU A 100 5.49 14.12 -8.58
CA LEU A 100 4.58 13.01 -8.89
C LEU A 100 3.20 13.25 -8.29
N GLN A 101 3.13 13.57 -6.99
CA GLN A 101 1.88 13.88 -6.32
C GLN A 101 1.14 15.08 -6.93
N ALA A 102 1.87 16.17 -7.16
CA ALA A 102 1.26 17.43 -7.66
C ALA A 102 0.79 17.31 -9.12
N LYS A 103 1.46 16.49 -9.94
CA LYS A 103 1.18 16.37 -11.37
C LYS A 103 0.30 15.19 -11.73
N ALA A 104 -0.01 14.29 -10.79
CA ALA A 104 -0.86 13.13 -11.06
C ALA A 104 -2.30 13.54 -11.45
N ASP A 105 -2.78 14.69 -10.99
CA ASP A 105 -4.12 15.25 -11.28
C ASP A 105 -5.25 14.22 -11.05
N GLN A 106 -5.22 13.56 -9.89
CA GLN A 106 -6.17 12.52 -9.51
C GLN A 106 -7.04 12.93 -8.33
N LYS A 107 -8.22 12.29 -8.19
CA LYS A 107 -9.19 12.55 -7.11
C LYS A 107 -8.67 12.20 -5.71
N VAL A 108 -7.68 11.31 -5.65
CA VAL A 108 -7.02 10.88 -4.42
C VAL A 108 -5.51 10.86 -4.61
N PRO A 109 -4.70 11.06 -3.55
CA PRO A 109 -3.25 11.05 -3.67
C PRO A 109 -2.72 9.69 -4.12
N LEU A 110 -1.49 9.67 -4.64
CA LEU A 110 -0.79 8.43 -4.96
C LEU A 110 -0.31 7.71 -3.70
N PHE A 111 -0.31 6.38 -3.71
CA PHE A 111 0.63 5.65 -2.89
C PHE A 111 2.03 5.85 -3.44
N ILE A 112 2.98 6.27 -2.59
CA ILE A 112 4.39 6.38 -2.95
C ILE A 112 5.16 5.42 -2.05
N GLY A 113 5.61 4.32 -2.63
CA GLY A 113 6.21 3.20 -1.92
C GLY A 113 7.70 3.05 -2.14
N VAL A 114 8.34 2.34 -1.23
CA VAL A 114 9.76 1.95 -1.29
C VAL A 114 9.97 0.67 -0.50
N ASP A 115 11.02 -0.11 -0.85
CA ASP A 115 11.54 -1.22 -0.05
C ASP A 115 12.72 -0.73 0.80
N GLU A 116 12.45 -0.29 2.01
CA GLU A 116 13.49 0.08 2.98
C GLU A 116 13.40 -0.86 4.19
N GLU A 117 13.72 -2.15 3.96
CA GLU A 117 13.66 -3.21 4.98
C GLU A 117 14.78 -3.09 6.00
N GLY A 118 15.95 -2.70 5.52
CA GLY A 118 17.21 -2.73 6.25
C GLY A 118 18.17 -3.80 5.73
N GLY A 119 19.40 -3.76 6.24
CA GLY A 119 20.44 -4.72 5.84
C GLY A 119 20.70 -4.72 4.33
N GLN A 120 20.28 -5.77 3.64
CA GLN A 120 20.54 -5.97 2.20
C GLN A 120 19.53 -5.25 1.31
N VAL A 121 18.31 -5.01 1.79
CA VAL A 121 17.23 -4.38 1.00
C VAL A 121 17.02 -2.95 1.51
N VAL A 122 17.76 -2.04 0.89
CA VAL A 122 17.74 -0.61 1.18
C VAL A 122 17.89 0.16 -0.13
N ARG A 123 17.02 1.13 -0.37
CA ARG A 123 17.01 1.92 -1.61
C ARG A 123 17.66 3.30 -1.42
N GLY A 124 17.52 3.87 -0.23
CA GLY A 124 18.09 5.18 0.10
C GLY A 124 19.55 5.20 0.55
N LYS A 125 20.30 4.11 0.41
CA LYS A 125 21.66 3.91 0.96
C LYS A 125 22.70 4.98 0.61
N SER A 126 22.48 5.73 -0.48
CA SER A 126 23.40 6.80 -0.90
C SER A 126 23.31 8.05 -0.05
N PHE A 127 22.19 8.28 0.66
CA PHE A 127 21.94 9.50 1.45
C PHE A 127 21.16 9.26 2.76
N LEU A 128 20.57 8.08 2.96
CA LEU A 128 19.99 7.68 4.23
C LEU A 128 20.90 6.70 4.97
N THR A 129 20.96 6.80 6.29
CA THR A 129 21.57 5.74 7.09
C THR A 129 20.66 4.51 7.02
N PRO A 130 21.13 3.38 6.46
CA PRO A 130 20.33 2.16 6.36
C PRO A 130 19.88 1.67 7.73
N PRO A 131 18.64 1.14 7.85
CA PRO A 131 18.24 0.39 9.04
C PRO A 131 19.09 -0.87 9.21
N PRO A 132 19.31 -1.38 10.44
CA PRO A 132 19.90 -2.71 10.63
C PRO A 132 19.04 -3.78 9.96
N SER A 133 19.61 -4.93 9.61
CA SER A 133 18.84 -6.05 9.09
C SER A 133 17.87 -6.59 10.15
N GLU A 134 16.73 -7.13 9.71
CA GLU A 134 15.77 -7.74 10.62
C GLU A 134 16.39 -8.89 11.43
N GLN A 135 17.28 -9.69 10.81
CA GLN A 135 18.03 -10.71 11.52
C GLN A 135 18.93 -10.15 12.63
N GLU A 136 19.60 -9.01 12.38
CA GLU A 136 20.43 -8.36 13.40
C GLU A 136 19.56 -7.87 14.57
N ILE A 137 18.40 -7.29 14.29
CA ILE A 137 17.43 -6.88 15.31
C ILE A 137 16.94 -8.11 16.07
N GLY A 138 16.52 -9.17 15.38
CA GLY A 138 16.02 -10.40 16.00
C GLY A 138 17.04 -11.09 16.91
N ARG A 139 18.31 -11.16 16.48
CA ARG A 139 19.43 -11.72 17.27
C ARG A 139 19.73 -10.91 18.54
N SER A 140 19.34 -9.65 18.61
CA SER A 140 19.50 -8.89 19.85
C SER A 140 18.62 -9.38 21.00
N GLY A 141 17.50 -10.05 20.68
CA GLY A 141 16.47 -10.45 21.63
C GLY A 141 15.62 -9.28 22.17
N GLU A 142 15.89 -8.04 21.76
CA GLU A 142 15.21 -6.84 22.23
C GLU A 142 14.11 -6.42 21.26
N VAL A 143 12.86 -6.81 21.53
CA VAL A 143 11.70 -6.53 20.67
C VAL A 143 11.49 -5.05 20.39
N THR A 144 11.75 -4.19 21.39
CA THR A 144 11.66 -2.73 21.27
C THR A 144 12.58 -2.13 20.18
N ARG A 145 13.65 -2.84 19.81
CA ARG A 145 14.51 -2.39 18.70
C ARG A 145 13.81 -2.48 17.35
N ALA A 146 12.88 -3.42 17.16
CA ALA A 146 12.11 -3.49 15.93
C ALA A 146 11.15 -2.30 15.81
N GLU A 147 10.45 -1.98 16.90
CA GLU A 147 9.58 -0.79 16.98
C GLU A 147 10.36 0.49 16.69
N GLU A 148 11.48 0.70 17.37
CA GLU A 148 12.29 1.92 17.21
C GLU A 148 12.91 2.01 15.81
N SER A 149 13.39 0.90 15.23
CA SER A 149 13.93 0.87 13.88
C SER A 149 12.87 1.22 12.84
N ALA A 150 11.67 0.63 12.94
CA ALA A 150 10.55 0.91 12.05
C ALA A 150 10.09 2.37 12.19
N ARG A 151 9.95 2.88 13.42
CA ARG A 151 9.59 4.27 13.70
C ARG A 151 10.58 5.27 13.09
N GLN A 152 11.88 5.04 13.26
CA GLN A 152 12.92 5.91 12.70
C GLN A 152 12.97 5.84 11.17
N THR A 153 12.76 4.65 10.60
CA THR A 153 12.70 4.47 9.14
C THR A 153 11.49 5.21 8.58
N ALA A 154 10.31 5.03 9.16
CA ALA A 154 9.11 5.74 8.77
C ALA A 154 9.27 7.27 8.85
N GLU A 155 9.85 7.79 9.94
CA GLU A 155 10.12 9.23 10.09
C GLU A 155 11.01 9.78 8.97
N LYS A 156 12.08 9.03 8.60
CA LYS A 156 12.98 9.43 7.50
C LYS A 156 12.28 9.41 6.15
N LEU A 157 11.52 8.35 5.86
CA LEU A 157 10.80 8.17 4.62
C LEU A 157 9.69 9.23 4.45
N LYS A 158 8.92 9.52 5.49
CA LYS A 158 7.91 10.59 5.46
C LYS A 158 8.48 11.96 5.17
N LYS A 159 9.68 12.30 5.68
CA LYS A 159 10.36 13.56 5.37
C LYS A 159 10.70 13.71 3.88
N LEU A 160 10.80 12.59 3.15
CA LEU A 160 11.00 12.55 1.70
C LEU A 160 9.67 12.57 0.92
N GLY A 161 8.55 12.29 1.59
CA GLY A 161 7.22 12.23 0.99
C GLY A 161 6.69 10.81 0.72
N PHE A 162 7.43 9.76 1.08
CA PHE A 162 6.89 8.40 1.03
C PHE A 162 5.74 8.21 2.02
N ASN A 163 4.74 7.44 1.62
CA ASN A 163 3.60 7.08 2.47
C ASN A 163 3.41 5.56 2.63
N VAL A 164 4.23 4.75 1.93
CA VAL A 164 4.25 3.28 2.04
C VAL A 164 5.69 2.79 2.18
N ASN A 165 5.96 1.90 3.15
CA ASN A 165 7.17 1.09 3.16
C ASN A 165 6.81 -0.40 3.01
N PHE A 166 7.38 -1.09 2.02
CA PHE A 166 7.22 -2.53 1.85
C PHE A 166 8.12 -3.31 2.81
N ALA A 167 7.84 -3.19 4.10
CA ALA A 167 8.41 -3.82 5.27
C ALA A 167 7.36 -3.77 6.39
N PRO A 168 7.45 -4.62 7.44
CA PRO A 168 8.49 -5.59 7.74
C PRO A 168 8.32 -6.92 7.00
N VAL A 169 9.40 -7.71 6.94
CA VAL A 169 9.33 -9.08 6.47
C VAL A 169 8.81 -10.00 7.58
N ALA A 170 7.64 -10.58 7.34
CA ALA A 170 6.97 -11.46 8.30
C ALA A 170 7.34 -12.95 8.11
N ASP A 171 8.27 -13.25 7.22
CA ASP A 171 8.71 -14.62 6.94
C ASP A 171 9.48 -15.20 8.12
N VAL A 172 9.17 -16.46 8.49
CA VAL A 172 9.85 -17.20 9.55
C VAL A 172 11.03 -17.98 8.98
N GLY A 173 12.26 -17.59 9.31
CA GLY A 173 13.45 -18.23 8.73
C GLY A 173 14.76 -17.81 9.39
N GLU A 174 15.85 -18.44 8.95
CA GLU A 174 17.21 -18.12 9.44
C GLU A 174 18.02 -17.49 8.31
N TYR A 175 17.64 -16.29 7.91
CA TYR A 175 18.29 -15.51 6.86
C TYR A 175 18.17 -14.00 7.14
N ALA A 176 18.98 -13.19 6.43
CA ALA A 176 19.18 -11.76 6.76
C ALA A 176 17.90 -10.91 6.82
N ARG A 177 16.87 -11.28 6.05
CA ARG A 177 15.60 -10.57 5.95
C ARG A 177 14.53 -11.05 6.95
N SER A 178 14.83 -12.01 7.85
CA SER A 178 13.88 -12.53 8.82
C SER A 178 14.34 -12.22 10.23
N PHE A 179 13.41 -11.83 11.09
CA PHE A 179 13.70 -11.59 12.51
C PHE A 179 14.08 -12.86 13.26
N SER A 180 13.45 -14.00 12.95
CA SER A 180 13.69 -15.25 13.67
C SER A 180 13.23 -16.49 12.92
N ALA A 181 13.87 -17.63 13.20
CA ALA A 181 13.38 -18.95 12.80
C ALA A 181 12.32 -19.50 13.76
N ASP A 182 12.19 -18.93 14.94
CA ASP A 182 11.11 -19.22 15.88
C ASP A 182 9.88 -18.36 15.56
N PRO A 183 8.71 -18.97 15.27
CA PRO A 183 7.53 -18.24 14.81
C PRO A 183 6.97 -17.26 15.86
N GLU A 184 7.02 -17.62 17.15
CA GLU A 184 6.51 -16.76 18.22
C GLU A 184 7.43 -15.56 18.46
N GLN A 185 8.74 -15.75 18.31
CA GLN A 185 9.68 -14.62 18.36
C GLN A 185 9.52 -13.73 17.13
N ALA A 186 9.46 -14.31 15.91
CA ALA A 186 9.22 -13.55 14.68
C ALA A 186 7.95 -12.71 14.80
N ALA A 187 6.86 -13.28 15.29
CA ALA A 187 5.59 -12.57 15.48
C ALA A 187 5.70 -11.37 16.41
N LYS A 188 6.45 -11.47 17.51
CA LYS A 188 6.67 -10.32 18.43
C LYS A 188 7.45 -9.20 17.78
N PHE A 189 8.48 -9.51 16.99
CA PHE A 189 9.28 -8.52 16.31
C PHE A 189 8.50 -7.86 15.17
N VAL A 190 7.74 -8.63 14.39
CA VAL A 190 6.90 -8.12 13.30
C VAL A 190 5.82 -7.20 13.84
N GLU A 191 5.15 -7.60 14.93
CA GLU A 191 4.12 -6.79 15.59
C GLU A 191 4.71 -5.47 16.13
N ALA A 192 5.88 -5.53 16.77
CA ALA A 192 6.56 -4.33 17.27
C ALA A 192 6.99 -3.39 16.12
N ALA A 193 7.47 -3.95 14.99
CA ALA A 193 7.78 -3.15 13.81
C ALA A 193 6.52 -2.48 13.24
N ALA A 194 5.39 -3.21 13.15
CA ALA A 194 4.09 -2.66 12.77
C ALA A 194 3.71 -1.46 13.63
N GLN A 195 3.82 -1.58 14.96
CA GLN A 195 3.58 -0.49 15.89
C GLN A 195 4.47 0.73 15.60
N GLY A 196 5.73 0.52 15.27
CA GLY A 196 6.66 1.60 14.93
C GLY A 196 6.25 2.38 13.68
N TYR A 197 5.74 1.71 12.64
CA TYR A 197 5.19 2.36 11.44
C TYR A 197 3.91 3.14 11.76
N GLU A 198 2.98 2.55 12.51
CA GLU A 198 1.71 3.17 12.89
C GLU A 198 1.90 4.45 13.71
N GLN A 199 2.89 4.49 14.63
CA GLN A 199 3.24 5.69 15.39
C GLN A 199 3.61 6.89 14.49
N GLN A 200 4.05 6.62 13.28
CA GLN A 200 4.38 7.64 12.29
C GLN A 200 3.29 7.81 11.23
N HIS A 201 2.13 7.14 11.35
CA HIS A 201 1.08 7.13 10.33
C HIS A 201 1.62 6.77 8.94
N MET A 202 2.53 5.82 8.85
CA MET A 202 3.06 5.28 7.61
C MET A 202 2.45 3.93 7.34
N MET A 203 1.88 3.76 6.14
CA MET A 203 1.47 2.42 5.71
C MET A 203 2.69 1.52 5.55
N TYR A 204 2.51 0.26 5.93
CA TYR A 204 3.53 -0.77 5.83
C TYR A 204 2.99 -2.02 5.13
N ALA A 205 3.85 -2.98 4.78
CA ALA A 205 3.43 -4.22 4.15
C ALA A 205 4.00 -5.43 4.87
N LEU A 206 3.12 -6.32 5.32
CA LEU A 206 3.54 -7.65 5.79
C LEU A 206 3.85 -8.52 4.57
N LYS A 207 5.06 -9.05 4.48
CA LYS A 207 5.52 -9.85 3.34
C LYS A 207 6.41 -11.00 3.75
N HIS A 208 6.37 -12.06 3.00
CA HIS A 208 5.65 -12.35 1.75
C HIS A 208 4.62 -13.46 2.00
N PHE A 209 3.37 -13.10 2.11
CA PHE A 209 2.29 -14.06 2.46
C PHE A 209 2.20 -15.21 1.44
N PRO A 210 1.99 -16.47 1.87
CA PRO A 210 1.78 -17.01 3.23
C PRO A 210 3.06 -17.32 4.03
N GLY A 211 4.24 -16.83 3.59
CA GLY A 211 5.54 -17.02 4.24
C GLY A 211 6.51 -17.81 3.36
N ILE A 212 7.62 -17.18 2.94
CA ILE A 212 8.61 -17.77 2.03
C ILE A 212 9.84 -18.34 2.75
N GLY A 213 9.90 -18.26 4.08
CA GLY A 213 11.09 -18.60 4.86
C GLY A 213 11.53 -20.07 4.80
N ARG A 214 10.75 -20.95 4.14
CA ARG A 214 11.11 -22.33 3.80
C ARG A 214 11.61 -22.48 2.36
N GLY A 215 11.57 -21.42 1.55
CA GLY A 215 11.93 -21.44 0.13
C GLY A 215 13.40 -21.79 -0.07
N THR A 216 13.69 -22.68 -1.01
CA THR A 216 15.04 -23.10 -1.38
C THR A 216 15.49 -22.57 -2.73
N VAL A 217 14.56 -22.00 -3.51
CA VAL A 217 14.80 -21.43 -4.85
C VAL A 217 14.39 -19.95 -4.84
N ASP A 218 15.20 -19.12 -5.48
CA ASP A 218 14.91 -17.71 -5.68
C ASP A 218 13.70 -17.55 -6.63
N SER A 219 12.65 -16.90 -6.17
CA SER A 219 11.44 -16.62 -6.95
C SER A 219 11.67 -15.67 -8.14
N HIS A 220 12.85 -15.05 -8.25
CA HIS A 220 13.25 -14.30 -9.44
C HIS A 220 13.60 -15.22 -10.63
N GLU A 221 13.90 -16.50 -10.38
CA GLU A 221 14.30 -17.43 -11.43
C GLU A 221 13.13 -18.27 -11.96
N ASP A 222 12.30 -18.86 -11.08
CA ASP A 222 11.14 -19.69 -11.45
C ASP A 222 10.18 -19.86 -10.27
N ILE A 223 8.99 -20.45 -10.53
CA ILE A 223 7.99 -20.76 -9.50
C ILE A 223 8.52 -21.87 -8.57
N SER A 224 8.85 -21.50 -7.36
CA SER A 224 9.22 -22.43 -6.30
C SER A 224 8.00 -22.90 -5.50
N SER A 225 8.10 -24.04 -4.84
CA SER A 225 7.00 -24.61 -4.05
C SER A 225 7.39 -24.83 -2.59
N ILE A 226 6.49 -24.48 -1.68
CA ILE A 226 6.58 -24.77 -0.25
C ILE A 226 5.74 -26.01 0.04
N THR A 227 6.39 -27.14 0.33
CA THR A 227 5.72 -28.45 0.52
C THR A 227 5.20 -28.70 1.92
N ALA A 228 5.08 -27.68 2.76
CA ALA A 228 4.51 -27.78 4.11
C ALA A 228 3.00 -28.07 4.06
N THR A 229 2.50 -28.87 5.00
CA THR A 229 1.07 -29.06 5.19
C THR A 229 0.40 -27.77 5.69
N LYS A 230 -0.92 -27.63 5.52
CA LYS A 230 -1.67 -26.49 6.06
C LYS A 230 -1.48 -26.35 7.58
N ALA A 231 -1.45 -27.45 8.32
CA ALA A 231 -1.23 -27.44 9.76
C ALA A 231 0.17 -26.92 10.14
N GLU A 232 1.19 -27.22 9.34
CA GLU A 232 2.55 -26.70 9.55
C GLU A 232 2.65 -25.24 9.20
N LEU A 233 1.99 -24.78 8.11
CA LEU A 233 1.91 -23.36 7.76
C LEU A 233 1.26 -22.56 8.89
N LEU A 234 0.12 -23.00 9.40
CA LEU A 234 -0.59 -22.35 10.50
C LEU A 234 0.22 -22.28 11.81
N LYS A 235 1.05 -23.29 12.09
CA LYS A 235 1.86 -23.34 13.31
C LYS A 235 3.18 -22.57 13.21
N ARG A 236 3.59 -22.17 12.02
CA ARG A 236 4.89 -21.54 11.82
C ARG A 236 4.79 -20.29 10.94
N ASP A 237 4.53 -20.48 9.67
CA ASP A 237 4.73 -19.41 8.67
C ASP A 237 3.65 -18.32 8.76
N ILE A 238 2.44 -18.70 9.20
CA ILE A 238 1.29 -17.78 9.37
C ILE A 238 1.31 -17.04 10.72
N VAL A 239 2.03 -17.53 11.72
CA VAL A 239 1.98 -16.96 13.09
C VAL A 239 2.26 -15.46 13.13
N PRO A 240 3.32 -14.90 12.45
CA PRO A 240 3.55 -13.47 12.44
C PRO A 240 2.43 -12.68 11.75
N PHE A 241 1.87 -13.19 10.65
CA PHE A 241 0.76 -12.55 9.95
C PHE A 241 -0.49 -12.51 10.82
N GLN A 242 -0.87 -13.65 11.41
CA GLN A 242 -2.06 -13.77 12.26
C GLN A 242 -1.97 -12.84 13.46
N LYS A 243 -0.79 -12.73 14.08
CA LYS A 243 -0.55 -11.82 15.21
C LYS A 243 -0.92 -10.38 14.87
N VAL A 244 -0.47 -9.87 13.72
CA VAL A 244 -0.78 -8.52 13.28
C VAL A 244 -2.24 -8.38 12.86
N ILE A 245 -2.81 -9.39 12.16
CA ILE A 245 -4.23 -9.39 11.77
C ILE A 245 -5.15 -9.27 12.98
N ASP A 246 -4.82 -9.97 14.07
CA ASP A 246 -5.63 -9.99 15.29
C ASP A 246 -5.52 -8.72 16.13
N GLU A 247 -4.39 -8.00 16.05
CA GLU A 247 -4.07 -6.90 16.97
C GLU A 247 -4.04 -5.52 16.34
N ARG A 248 -4.02 -5.41 14.99
CA ARG A 248 -3.87 -4.14 14.28
C ARG A 248 -5.05 -3.83 13.37
N GLN A 249 -5.21 -2.54 13.06
CA GLN A 249 -6.26 -2.09 12.12
C GLN A 249 -5.86 -2.47 10.69
N SER A 250 -6.72 -3.18 9.99
CA SER A 250 -6.44 -3.67 8.62
C SER A 250 -6.24 -2.55 7.60
N GLU A 251 -6.67 -1.33 7.90
CA GLU A 251 -6.50 -0.16 7.05
C GLU A 251 -5.10 0.46 7.08
N ASP A 252 -4.27 0.06 8.04
CA ASP A 252 -2.93 0.65 8.26
C ASP A 252 -1.83 -0.05 7.46
N TYR A 253 -2.12 -1.23 6.86
CA TYR A 253 -1.11 -2.02 6.17
C TYR A 253 -1.62 -2.81 4.98
N PHE A 254 -0.67 -3.25 4.16
CA PHE A 254 -0.89 -4.23 3.09
C PHE A 254 -0.47 -5.63 3.56
N VAL A 255 -1.11 -6.64 2.98
CA VAL A 255 -0.51 -7.98 2.90
C VAL A 255 0.00 -8.17 1.47
N LEU A 256 1.31 -8.28 1.32
CA LEU A 256 1.96 -8.54 0.04
C LEU A 256 2.09 -10.05 -0.16
N VAL A 257 1.55 -10.54 -1.30
CA VAL A 257 1.41 -11.97 -1.58
C VAL A 257 2.49 -12.43 -2.54
N SER A 258 3.20 -13.48 -2.16
CA SER A 258 4.33 -14.05 -2.91
C SER A 258 3.90 -14.80 -4.19
N HIS A 259 4.87 -15.08 -5.07
CA HIS A 259 4.67 -15.88 -6.26
C HIS A 259 5.00 -17.38 -6.07
N LEU A 260 5.16 -17.84 -4.83
CA LEU A 260 5.42 -19.25 -4.54
C LEU A 260 4.13 -20.07 -4.57
N ARG A 261 4.28 -21.38 -4.87
CA ARG A 261 3.19 -22.35 -4.76
C ARG A 261 3.15 -22.99 -3.38
N TYR A 262 1.95 -23.21 -2.89
CA TYR A 262 1.67 -23.88 -1.63
C TYR A 262 0.68 -25.01 -1.88
N PRO A 263 1.15 -26.20 -2.32
CA PRO A 263 0.27 -27.31 -2.76
C PRO A 263 -0.75 -27.75 -1.70
N ALA A 264 -0.47 -27.50 -0.41
CA ALA A 264 -1.42 -27.79 0.67
C ALA A 264 -2.60 -26.79 0.75
N LEU A 265 -2.52 -25.65 0.08
CA LEU A 265 -3.58 -24.62 0.00
C LEU A 265 -4.17 -24.53 -1.40
N ASP A 266 -3.31 -24.54 -2.43
CA ASP A 266 -3.66 -24.54 -3.85
C ASP A 266 -2.60 -25.36 -4.62
N GLY A 267 -3.02 -26.43 -5.26
CA GLY A 267 -2.12 -27.34 -6.01
C GLY A 267 -1.69 -26.80 -7.37
N GLU A 268 -2.37 -25.78 -7.89
CA GLU A 268 -2.21 -25.33 -9.28
C GLU A 268 -1.57 -23.93 -9.38
N ASN A 269 -2.06 -22.97 -8.59
CA ASN A 269 -1.70 -21.56 -8.75
C ASN A 269 -0.66 -21.12 -7.70
N PRO A 270 0.25 -20.20 -8.04
CA PRO A 270 1.05 -19.49 -7.05
C PRO A 270 0.14 -18.60 -6.18
N ALA A 271 0.60 -18.26 -4.98
CA ALA A 271 -0.22 -17.54 -4.00
C ALA A 271 -0.81 -16.24 -4.53
N SER A 272 -0.04 -15.47 -5.31
CA SER A 272 -0.49 -14.20 -5.93
C SER A 272 -1.61 -14.36 -6.97
N LEU A 273 -1.84 -15.58 -7.48
CA LEU A 273 -2.88 -15.88 -8.46
C LEU A 273 -3.91 -16.89 -7.92
N SER A 274 -3.89 -17.17 -6.61
CA SER A 274 -4.71 -18.19 -5.97
C SER A 274 -5.87 -17.60 -5.17
N LYS A 275 -7.10 -17.82 -5.62
CA LYS A 275 -8.31 -17.47 -4.88
C LYS A 275 -8.39 -18.23 -3.54
N ALA A 276 -7.99 -19.51 -3.54
CA ALA A 276 -7.97 -20.31 -2.32
C ALA A 276 -7.05 -19.70 -1.25
N ILE A 277 -5.94 -19.06 -1.66
CA ILE A 277 -4.99 -18.45 -0.72
C ILE A 277 -5.43 -17.03 -0.32
N GLN A 278 -5.80 -16.18 -1.26
CA GLN A 278 -6.10 -14.78 -0.95
C GLN A 278 -7.52 -14.59 -0.42
N THR A 279 -8.51 -15.14 -1.10
CA THR A 279 -9.92 -14.95 -0.72
C THR A 279 -10.34 -15.91 0.39
N ASP A 280 -10.14 -17.22 0.19
CA ASP A 280 -10.70 -18.20 1.11
C ASP A 280 -9.86 -18.32 2.38
N PHE A 281 -8.53 -18.34 2.27
CA PHE A 281 -7.66 -18.48 3.43
C PHE A 281 -7.36 -17.13 4.11
N LEU A 282 -6.75 -16.16 3.43
CA LEU A 282 -6.34 -14.89 4.06
C LEU A 282 -7.55 -14.07 4.53
N ARG A 283 -8.56 -13.83 3.65
CA ARG A 283 -9.75 -13.08 4.04
C ARG A 283 -10.76 -13.92 4.81
N GLY A 284 -11.00 -15.17 4.38
CA GLY A 284 -12.04 -16.03 4.94
C GLY A 284 -11.64 -16.62 6.30
N GLU A 285 -10.51 -17.34 6.37
CA GLU A 285 -10.12 -18.06 7.59
C GLU A 285 -9.31 -17.18 8.56
N LEU A 286 -8.31 -16.39 8.05
CA LEU A 286 -7.48 -15.56 8.91
C LEU A 286 -8.13 -14.20 9.24
N GLY A 287 -9.21 -13.82 8.56
CA GLY A 287 -10.02 -12.64 8.90
C GLY A 287 -9.48 -11.30 8.40
N TYR A 288 -8.49 -11.27 7.51
CA TYR A 288 -7.91 -10.01 7.01
C TYR A 288 -8.92 -9.20 6.18
N ARG A 289 -9.03 -7.89 6.44
CA ARG A 289 -9.99 -6.97 5.78
C ARG A 289 -9.33 -5.84 5.00
N GLY A 290 -8.02 -5.69 5.12
CA GLY A 290 -7.25 -4.62 4.47
C GLY A 290 -6.89 -4.91 3.01
N LEU A 291 -5.89 -4.18 2.52
CA LEU A 291 -5.42 -4.22 1.15
C LEU A 291 -4.49 -5.41 0.89
N ILE A 292 -4.81 -6.20 -0.12
CA ILE A 292 -3.93 -7.24 -0.65
C ILE A 292 -3.24 -6.69 -1.90
N ILE A 293 -1.91 -6.76 -1.92
CA ILE A 293 -1.08 -6.40 -3.07
C ILE A 293 -0.24 -7.60 -3.52
N THR A 294 -0.06 -7.78 -4.81
CA THR A 294 0.87 -8.80 -5.32
C THR A 294 2.32 -8.39 -5.06
N ASP A 295 3.24 -9.34 -5.01
CA ASP A 295 4.64 -9.05 -5.32
C ASP A 295 4.74 -8.61 -6.80
N ASP A 296 5.93 -8.15 -7.22
CA ASP A 296 6.14 -7.66 -8.58
C ASP A 296 5.86 -8.75 -9.62
N VAL A 297 4.82 -8.54 -10.44
CA VAL A 297 4.41 -9.54 -11.45
C VAL A 297 5.40 -9.68 -12.61
N GLU A 298 6.40 -8.79 -12.72
CA GLU A 298 7.51 -8.92 -13.67
C GLU A 298 8.58 -9.92 -13.24
N MET A 299 8.49 -10.43 -11.99
CA MET A 299 9.41 -11.49 -11.53
C MET A 299 9.29 -12.74 -12.39
N GLY A 300 10.43 -13.36 -12.68
CA GLY A 300 10.55 -14.50 -13.60
C GLY A 300 9.67 -15.70 -13.24
N ALA A 301 9.23 -15.82 -11.99
CA ALA A 301 8.27 -16.82 -11.55
C ALA A 301 6.92 -16.74 -12.29
N LEU A 302 6.47 -15.56 -12.69
CA LEU A 302 5.21 -15.35 -13.39
C LEU A 302 5.40 -14.95 -14.86
N ALA A 303 6.29 -14.01 -15.13
CA ALA A 303 6.48 -13.43 -16.46
C ALA A 303 6.86 -14.43 -17.55
N LYS A 304 7.43 -15.60 -17.17
CA LYS A 304 7.73 -16.69 -18.11
C LYS A 304 6.52 -17.54 -18.51
N HIS A 305 5.43 -17.48 -17.76
CA HIS A 305 4.31 -18.41 -17.87
C HIS A 305 3.00 -17.75 -18.30
N TYR A 306 2.88 -16.43 -18.10
CA TYR A 306 1.66 -15.67 -18.35
C TYR A 306 1.97 -14.37 -19.09
N SER A 307 1.04 -13.87 -19.89
CA SER A 307 1.07 -12.49 -20.37
C SER A 307 0.72 -11.53 -19.24
N PHE A 308 1.20 -10.27 -19.32
CA PHE A 308 0.91 -9.27 -18.27
C PHE A 308 -0.59 -8.93 -18.21
N ARG A 309 -1.32 -9.00 -19.31
CA ARG A 309 -2.78 -8.88 -19.32
C ARG A 309 -3.45 -9.97 -18.47
N GLU A 310 -3.05 -11.23 -18.65
CA GLU A 310 -3.56 -12.35 -17.85
C GLU A 310 -3.18 -12.24 -16.38
N LEU A 311 -1.96 -11.77 -16.06
CA LEU A 311 -1.48 -11.62 -14.69
C LEU A 311 -2.35 -10.65 -13.90
N GLY A 312 -2.66 -9.48 -14.46
CA GLY A 312 -3.54 -8.51 -13.84
C GLY A 312 -4.91 -9.10 -13.51
N VAL A 313 -5.56 -9.73 -14.49
CA VAL A 313 -6.89 -10.34 -14.34
C VAL A 313 -6.88 -11.42 -13.27
N LYS A 314 -5.96 -12.40 -13.37
CA LYS A 314 -5.86 -13.52 -12.42
C LYS A 314 -5.58 -13.06 -10.97
N ALA A 315 -4.74 -12.05 -10.79
CA ALA A 315 -4.44 -11.50 -9.46
C ALA A 315 -5.69 -10.88 -8.81
N VAL A 316 -6.47 -10.11 -9.57
CA VAL A 316 -7.71 -9.48 -9.07
C VAL A 316 -8.80 -10.51 -8.83
N GLU A 317 -8.97 -11.51 -9.72
CA GLU A 317 -9.89 -12.64 -9.50
C GLU A 317 -9.51 -13.46 -8.25
N ALA A 318 -8.21 -13.59 -7.97
CA ALA A 318 -7.73 -14.28 -6.78
C ALA A 318 -8.05 -13.52 -5.48
N GLY A 319 -8.17 -12.19 -5.51
CA GLY A 319 -8.49 -11.38 -4.33
C GLY A 319 -7.58 -10.18 -4.09
N SER A 320 -6.54 -9.96 -4.93
CA SER A 320 -5.69 -8.77 -4.85
C SER A 320 -6.48 -7.50 -5.12
N ASP A 321 -6.23 -6.47 -4.32
CA ASP A 321 -6.79 -5.13 -4.52
C ASP A 321 -5.87 -4.30 -5.42
N ILE A 322 -4.57 -4.56 -5.38
CA ILE A 322 -3.55 -3.87 -6.17
C ILE A 322 -2.62 -4.90 -6.82
N VAL A 323 -2.31 -4.67 -8.09
CA VAL A 323 -1.29 -5.40 -8.85
C VAL A 323 -0.05 -4.52 -8.93
N LEU A 324 1.10 -5.04 -8.49
CA LEU A 324 2.38 -4.35 -8.51
C LEU A 324 3.17 -4.72 -9.77
N VAL A 325 3.59 -3.71 -10.56
CA VAL A 325 4.38 -3.85 -11.79
C VAL A 325 5.49 -2.78 -11.74
N CYS A 326 6.77 -3.17 -11.72
CA CYS A 326 7.81 -2.29 -11.19
C CYS A 326 8.76 -1.68 -12.23
N HIS A 327 8.79 -2.18 -13.49
CA HIS A 327 9.98 -1.94 -14.31
C HIS A 327 9.72 -1.39 -15.70
N GLU A 328 8.72 -1.91 -16.43
CA GLU A 328 8.54 -1.63 -17.86
C GLU A 328 7.15 -1.08 -18.18
N TYR A 329 7.07 0.15 -18.68
CA TYR A 329 5.80 0.80 -19.04
C TYR A 329 4.89 -0.04 -19.97
N PRO A 330 5.42 -0.81 -20.95
CA PRO A 330 4.58 -1.72 -21.73
C PRO A 330 3.89 -2.79 -20.89
N HIS A 331 4.57 -3.35 -19.88
CA HIS A 331 4.01 -4.36 -18.98
C HIS A 331 2.95 -3.76 -18.05
N GLU A 332 3.22 -2.57 -17.49
CA GLU A 332 2.29 -1.79 -16.69
C GLU A 332 1.00 -1.47 -17.48
N THR A 333 1.16 -1.04 -18.74
CA THR A 333 0.07 -0.80 -19.69
C THR A 333 -0.73 -2.07 -19.97
N ASP A 334 -0.06 -3.20 -20.21
CA ASP A 334 -0.72 -4.46 -20.47
C ASP A 334 -1.53 -4.96 -19.26
N VAL A 335 -1.02 -4.85 -18.04
CA VAL A 335 -1.78 -5.16 -16.81
C VAL A 335 -3.05 -4.31 -16.74
N TYR A 336 -2.93 -3.00 -16.92
CA TYR A 336 -4.07 -2.09 -16.88
C TYR A 336 -5.12 -2.42 -17.96
N LEU A 337 -4.68 -2.60 -19.21
CA LEU A 337 -5.58 -2.90 -20.33
C LEU A 337 -6.25 -4.27 -20.15
N GLY A 338 -5.53 -5.27 -19.64
CA GLY A 338 -6.11 -6.56 -19.33
C GLY A 338 -7.22 -6.48 -18.29
N LEU A 339 -7.00 -5.69 -17.22
CA LEU A 339 -8.02 -5.43 -16.20
C LEU A 339 -9.23 -4.67 -16.77
N LEU A 340 -8.98 -3.63 -17.57
CA LEU A 340 -10.05 -2.84 -18.17
C LEU A 340 -10.93 -3.69 -19.10
N ASP A 341 -10.32 -4.47 -20.00
CA ASP A 341 -11.01 -5.39 -20.89
C ASP A 341 -11.88 -6.40 -20.10
N ALA A 342 -11.31 -6.98 -19.02
CA ALA A 342 -12.02 -7.94 -18.17
C ALA A 342 -13.19 -7.34 -17.36
N VAL A 343 -13.12 -6.06 -17.02
CA VAL A 343 -14.23 -5.33 -16.41
C VAL A 343 -15.30 -4.99 -17.43
N GLU A 344 -14.93 -4.57 -18.63
CA GLU A 344 -15.85 -4.22 -19.69
C GLU A 344 -16.62 -5.43 -20.25
N ASP A 345 -16.00 -6.60 -20.32
CA ASP A 345 -16.64 -7.84 -20.76
C ASP A 345 -17.36 -8.61 -19.64
N GLY A 346 -17.22 -8.16 -18.38
CA GLY A 346 -17.88 -8.73 -17.21
C GLY A 346 -17.16 -9.94 -16.59
N THR A 347 -15.95 -10.30 -17.04
CA THR A 347 -15.11 -11.31 -16.41
C THR A 347 -14.78 -10.92 -14.97
N ILE A 348 -14.44 -9.65 -14.72
CA ILE A 348 -14.35 -9.06 -13.38
C ILE A 348 -15.62 -8.22 -13.15
N PRO A 349 -16.50 -8.60 -12.20
CA PRO A 349 -17.68 -7.80 -11.87
C PRO A 349 -17.30 -6.42 -11.33
N MET A 350 -18.06 -5.37 -11.67
CA MET A 350 -17.84 -4.01 -11.18
C MET A 350 -17.87 -3.93 -9.64
N GLU A 351 -18.70 -4.73 -9.00
CA GLU A 351 -18.77 -4.83 -7.55
C GLU A 351 -17.41 -5.23 -6.94
N ARG A 352 -16.68 -6.14 -7.61
CA ARG A 352 -15.33 -6.54 -7.17
C ARG A 352 -14.32 -5.39 -7.29
N VAL A 353 -14.43 -4.60 -8.37
CA VAL A 353 -13.64 -3.39 -8.57
C VAL A 353 -13.95 -2.37 -7.48
N ASP A 354 -15.23 -2.08 -7.25
CA ASP A 354 -15.70 -1.12 -6.26
C ASP A 354 -15.25 -1.48 -4.84
N GLU A 355 -15.28 -2.77 -4.48
CA GLU A 355 -14.76 -3.24 -3.21
C GLU A 355 -13.27 -2.93 -3.03
N SER A 356 -12.45 -3.17 -4.04
CA SER A 356 -11.02 -2.85 -4.01
C SER A 356 -10.78 -1.36 -3.93
N VAL A 357 -11.46 -0.59 -4.77
CA VAL A 357 -11.27 0.86 -4.85
C VAL A 357 -11.72 1.55 -3.55
N ARG A 358 -12.80 1.07 -2.89
CA ARG A 358 -13.18 1.56 -1.55
C ARG A 358 -12.09 1.35 -0.51
N ARG A 359 -11.46 0.16 -0.46
CA ARG A 359 -10.31 -0.10 0.43
C ARG A 359 -9.13 0.82 0.10
N ILE A 360 -8.80 0.99 -1.17
CA ILE A 360 -7.71 1.84 -1.65
C ILE A 360 -7.96 3.31 -1.28
N VAL A 361 -9.13 3.84 -1.60
CA VAL A 361 -9.50 5.22 -1.29
C VAL A 361 -9.50 5.46 0.22
N LYS A 362 -10.05 4.52 1.01
CA LYS A 362 -10.07 4.63 2.48
C LYS A 362 -8.66 4.71 3.05
N ALA A 363 -7.77 3.81 2.65
CA ALA A 363 -6.38 3.81 3.08
C ALA A 363 -5.64 5.10 2.66
N LYS A 364 -5.86 5.58 1.44
CA LYS A 364 -5.28 6.85 0.95
C LYS A 364 -5.77 8.06 1.74
N LEU A 365 -7.04 8.12 2.09
CA LEU A 365 -7.58 9.22 2.91
C LEU A 365 -7.03 9.22 4.34
N LEU A 366 -6.66 8.05 4.86
CA LEU A 366 -6.08 7.92 6.20
C LEU A 366 -4.57 8.23 6.22
N HIS A 367 -3.83 7.82 5.20
CA HIS A 367 -2.36 7.78 5.27
C HIS A 367 -1.62 8.58 4.20
N ALA A 368 -2.22 8.81 3.04
CA ALA A 368 -1.54 9.46 1.93
C ALA A 368 -1.76 10.98 1.86
N GLN A 369 -2.52 11.55 2.76
CA GLN A 369 -2.64 13.00 2.93
C GLN A 369 -1.50 13.46 3.85
N SER A 370 -0.47 14.03 3.27
CA SER A 370 0.67 14.62 3.99
C SER A 370 0.51 16.12 4.16
#